data_ec05c9b6a9083ad37ab07675c9be18c8
#
_entry.id   ec05c9b6a9083ad37ab07675c9be18c8
#
_cell.length_a   1.000
_cell.length_b   1.000
_cell.length_c   1.000
_cell.angle_alpha   90.00
_cell.angle_beta   90.00
_cell.angle_gamma   90.00
#
_symmetry.space_group_name_H-M   'P 1'
#
loop_
_entity.id
_entity.type
_entity.pdbx_description
1 polymer ?
#
loop_
_entity_poly.entity_id
_entity_poly.type
_entity_poly.pdbx_seq_one_letter_code
_entity_poly.pdbx_strand_id
1 'polypeptide(L)'
;MIKQELEYKVLRLIERQPDLTQRQLSQKLGISLGKTHYVVKSLVDVGWIKLGNFKRSKNKLGYMYLLTPQGIVEKTAITARFLARKQREYNALKEEIRLLRQELERQCWEKKPNDPHQTPNKADNSGIIGDDL
;
A
#
# COMPACT_ATOMS: atom_id res chain seq x y z
N MET A 1 6.10 12.72 5.79
CA MET A 1 5.48 11.66 5.37
C MET A 1 6.43 10.75 4.77
N ILE A 2 7.04 11.15 3.78
CA ILE A 2 8.04 10.33 3.17
C ILE A 2 9.09 9.90 4.17
N LYS A 3 9.45 10.78 5.10
CA LYS A 3 10.46 10.48 6.10
C LYS A 3 10.03 9.30 6.99
N GLN A 4 8.80 9.32 7.46
CA GLN A 4 8.30 8.29 8.36
C GLN A 4 8.18 6.95 7.65
N GLU A 5 7.77 6.99 6.39
CA GLU A 5 7.69 5.78 5.60
C GLU A 5 9.08 5.19 5.36
N LEU A 6 10.06 6.05 5.10
CA LEU A 6 11.42 5.60 4.88
C LEU A 6 12.03 5.02 6.15
N GLU A 7 11.80 5.66 7.29
CA GLU A 7 12.23 5.14 8.58
C GLU A 7 11.65 3.75 8.84
N TYR A 8 10.37 3.58 8.56
CA TYR A 8 9.72 2.29 8.71
C TYR A 8 10.38 1.22 7.84
N LYS A 9 10.64 1.56 6.59
CA LYS A 9 11.25 0.60 5.65
C LYS A 9 12.66 0.21 6.09
N VAL A 10 13.43 1.16 6.58
CA VAL A 10 14.78 0.89 7.06
C VAL A 10 14.73 -0.03 8.29
N LEU A 11 13.88 0.29 9.25
CA LEU A 11 13.75 -0.52 10.46
C LEU A 11 13.30 -1.94 10.14
N ARG A 12 12.38 -2.06 9.21
CA ARG A 12 11.88 -3.37 8.79
C ARG A 12 12.97 -4.22 8.13
N LEU A 13 13.75 -3.61 7.24
CA LEU A 13 14.83 -4.32 6.57
C LEU A 13 15.92 -4.73 7.55
N ILE A 14 16.27 -3.85 8.47
CA ILE A 14 17.29 -4.15 9.48
C ILE A 14 16.84 -5.30 10.38
N GLU A 15 15.56 -5.30 10.75
CA GLU A 15 15.05 -6.37 11.59
C GLU A 15 15.10 -7.73 10.88
N ARG A 16 14.81 -7.72 9.59
CA ARG A 16 14.80 -8.96 8.81
C ARG A 16 16.19 -9.41 8.39
N GLN A 17 17.04 -8.49 8.06
CA GLN A 17 18.39 -8.77 7.57
C GLN A 17 19.38 -7.82 8.22
N PRO A 18 19.80 -8.13 9.44
CA PRO A 18 20.68 -7.22 10.19
C PRO A 18 22.07 -7.04 9.59
N ASP A 19 22.49 -7.94 8.72
CA ASP A 19 23.82 -7.91 8.14
C ASP A 19 23.92 -7.13 6.83
N LEU A 20 22.86 -6.40 6.46
CA LEU A 20 22.91 -5.60 5.25
C LEU A 20 23.87 -4.43 5.40
N THR A 21 24.67 -4.20 4.36
CA THR A 21 25.49 -2.99 4.31
C THR A 21 24.62 -1.81 3.90
N GLN A 22 25.13 -0.60 4.11
CA GLN A 22 24.40 0.59 3.68
C GLN A 22 24.14 0.59 2.17
N ARG A 23 25.11 0.07 1.40
CA ARG A 23 24.94 -0.02 -0.05
C ARG A 23 23.80 -0.96 -0.41
N GLN A 24 23.74 -2.10 0.25
CA GLN A 24 22.65 -3.06 0.03
C GLN A 24 21.30 -2.47 0.46
N LEU A 25 21.30 -1.74 1.58
CA LEU A 25 20.09 -1.05 2.01
C LEU A 25 19.63 -0.03 0.97
N SER A 26 20.56 0.76 0.44
CA SER A 26 20.21 1.76 -0.56
C SER A 26 19.59 1.11 -1.80
N GLN A 27 20.14 0.00 -2.22
CA GLN A 27 19.63 -0.73 -3.37
C GLN A 27 18.21 -1.27 -3.11
N LYS A 28 18.00 -1.84 -1.95
CA LYS A 28 16.68 -2.38 -1.61
C LYS A 28 15.64 -1.28 -1.42
N LEU A 29 16.07 -0.12 -0.94
CA LEU A 29 15.16 1.01 -0.73
C LEU A 29 14.97 1.85 -1.98
N GLY A 30 15.84 1.71 -2.97
CA GLY A 30 15.76 2.51 -4.18
C GLY A 30 16.11 3.97 -3.96
N ILE A 31 17.01 4.26 -3.03
CA ILE A 31 17.45 5.62 -2.74
C ILE A 31 18.97 5.69 -2.83
N SER A 32 19.50 6.90 -2.81
CA SER A 32 20.94 7.10 -2.92
C SER A 32 21.66 6.60 -1.66
N LEU A 33 22.92 6.27 -1.82
CA LEU A 33 23.74 5.85 -0.69
C LEU A 33 23.86 6.97 0.35
N GLY A 34 24.00 8.22 -0.10
CA GLY A 34 24.07 9.35 0.81
C GLY A 34 22.81 9.51 1.65
N LYS A 35 21.66 9.36 1.03
CA LYS A 35 20.39 9.44 1.75
C LYS A 35 20.26 8.30 2.73
N THR A 36 20.69 7.10 2.32
CA THR A 36 20.69 5.93 3.21
C THR A 36 21.55 6.17 4.43
N HIS A 37 22.76 6.68 4.19
CA HIS A 37 23.67 7.00 5.28
C HIS A 37 23.05 8.01 6.25
N TYR A 38 22.44 9.04 5.72
CA TYR A 38 21.79 10.07 6.54
C TYR A 38 20.68 9.48 7.41
N VAL A 39 19.85 8.67 6.83
CA VAL A 39 18.72 8.07 7.57
C VAL A 39 19.23 7.11 8.64
N VAL A 40 20.18 6.25 8.28
CA VAL A 40 20.74 5.29 9.24
C VAL A 40 21.41 6.02 10.39
N LYS A 41 22.20 7.03 10.08
CA LYS A 41 22.86 7.80 11.12
C LYS A 41 21.84 8.47 12.06
N SER A 42 20.80 9.03 11.47
CA SER A 42 19.72 9.65 12.22
C SER A 42 19.08 8.66 13.20
N LEU A 43 18.83 7.43 12.74
CA LEU A 43 18.22 6.42 13.58
C LEU A 43 19.17 5.93 14.69
N VAL A 44 20.47 5.90 14.41
CA VAL A 44 21.45 5.59 15.43
C VAL A 44 21.49 6.72 16.47
N ASP A 45 21.50 7.96 16.00
CA ASP A 45 21.60 9.12 16.89
C ASP A 45 20.41 9.22 17.85
N VAL A 46 19.22 8.85 17.41
CA VAL A 46 18.05 8.89 18.29
C VAL A 46 17.91 7.62 19.11
N GLY A 47 18.79 6.65 18.92
CA GLY A 47 18.80 5.44 19.74
C GLY A 47 17.81 4.36 19.33
N TRP A 48 17.36 4.36 18.09
CA TRP A 48 16.45 3.32 17.63
C TRP A 48 17.19 2.12 17.07
N ILE A 49 18.38 2.33 16.53
CA ILE A 49 19.24 1.23 16.10
C ILE A 49 20.62 1.41 16.66
N LYS A 50 21.34 0.33 16.73
CA LYS A 50 22.72 0.34 17.18
C LYS A 50 23.55 -0.55 16.27
N LEU A 51 24.86 -0.28 16.27
CA LEU A 51 25.80 -1.08 15.54
C LEU A 51 26.33 -2.18 16.45
N GLY A 52 26.36 -3.38 15.91
CA GLY A 52 26.99 -4.50 16.58
C GLY A 52 28.02 -5.13 15.67
N ASN A 53 28.88 -5.93 16.22
CA ASN A 53 29.88 -6.67 15.46
C ASN A 53 29.49 -8.13 15.39
N PHE A 54 29.82 -8.75 14.25
CA PHE A 54 29.59 -10.19 14.10
C PHE A 54 30.63 -10.75 13.16
N LYS A 55 30.82 -12.05 13.23
CA LYS A 55 31.75 -12.72 12.35
C LYS A 55 31.01 -13.21 11.13
N ARG A 56 31.44 -12.71 9.97
CA ARG A 56 30.82 -13.15 8.70
C ARG A 56 31.42 -14.45 8.22
N SER A 57 32.67 -14.64 8.50
CA SER A 57 33.35 -15.88 8.16
C SER A 57 34.54 -15.96 9.09
N LYS A 58 35.32 -17.03 8.95
CA LYS A 58 36.36 -17.34 9.94
C LYS A 58 37.24 -16.18 10.34
N ASN A 59 37.46 -15.22 9.46
CA ASN A 59 38.38 -14.11 9.79
C ASN A 59 37.87 -12.73 9.45
N LYS A 60 36.61 -12.59 9.11
CA LYS A 60 36.08 -11.27 8.76
C LYS A 60 35.03 -10.83 9.74
N LEU A 61 35.28 -9.66 10.31
CA LEU A 61 34.29 -9.00 11.16
C LEU A 61 33.42 -8.12 10.30
N GLY A 62 32.14 -8.17 10.50
CA GLY A 62 31.18 -7.28 9.86
C GLY A 62 30.43 -6.49 10.89
N TYR A 63 29.62 -5.58 10.42
CA TYR A 63 28.75 -4.79 11.28
C TYR A 63 27.32 -5.26 11.09
N MET A 64 26.61 -5.34 12.19
CA MET A 64 25.18 -5.60 12.17
C MET A 64 24.47 -4.39 12.71
N TYR A 65 23.37 -4.07 12.10
CA TYR A 65 22.47 -3.06 12.64
C TYR A 65 21.40 -3.81 13.44
N LEU A 66 21.20 -3.39 14.65
CA LEU A 66 20.22 -4.03 15.54
C LEU A 66 19.25 -2.99 16.05
N LEU A 67 17.98 -3.35 16.16
CA LEU A 67 17.02 -2.47 16.78
C LEU A 67 17.23 -2.49 18.30
N THR A 68 17.23 -1.32 18.90
CA THR A 68 17.22 -1.23 20.34
C THR A 68 15.81 -1.49 20.86
N PRO A 69 15.61 -1.73 22.15
CA PRO A 69 14.26 -1.84 22.70
C PRO A 69 13.38 -0.64 22.34
N GLN A 70 13.96 0.56 22.39
CA GLN A 70 13.24 1.77 21.98
C GLN A 70 12.90 1.73 20.50
N GLY A 71 13.83 1.24 19.67
CA GLY A 71 13.59 1.10 18.26
C GLY A 71 12.44 0.17 17.94
N ILE A 72 12.31 -0.91 18.70
CA ILE A 72 11.21 -1.85 18.55
C ILE A 72 9.89 -1.17 18.88
N VAL A 73 9.84 -0.43 19.96
CA VAL A 73 8.63 0.29 20.36
C VAL A 73 8.25 1.33 19.31
N GLU A 74 9.23 2.09 18.82
CA GLU A 74 8.98 3.12 17.83
C GLU A 74 8.57 2.53 16.49
N LYS A 75 9.18 1.42 16.08
CA LYS A 75 8.79 0.73 14.87
C LYS A 75 7.34 0.28 14.97
N THR A 76 6.93 -0.25 16.10
CA THR A 76 5.55 -0.67 16.31
C THR A 76 4.60 0.52 16.20
N ALA A 77 4.96 1.64 16.83
CA ALA A 77 4.13 2.84 16.76
C ALA A 77 4.01 3.38 15.34
N ILE A 78 5.12 3.40 14.61
CA ILE A 78 5.12 3.85 13.21
C ILE A 78 4.28 2.90 12.37
N THR A 79 4.42 1.61 12.60
CA THR A 79 3.65 0.60 11.86
C THR A 79 2.16 0.81 12.07
N ALA A 80 1.75 1.07 13.31
CA ALA A 80 0.34 1.31 13.61
C ALA A 80 -0.19 2.55 12.90
N ARG A 81 0.60 3.62 12.91
CA ARG A 81 0.20 4.85 12.20
C ARG A 81 0.14 4.64 10.70
N PHE A 82 1.11 3.90 10.16
CA PHE A 82 1.16 3.60 8.74
C PHE A 82 -0.04 2.76 8.33
N LEU A 83 -0.37 1.76 9.13
CA LEU A 83 -1.53 0.91 8.87
C LEU A 83 -2.82 1.72 8.90
N ALA A 84 -2.98 2.60 9.88
CA ALA A 84 -4.17 3.44 9.98
C ALA A 84 -4.33 4.32 8.74
N ARG A 85 -3.22 4.88 8.26
CA ARG A 85 -3.25 5.70 7.05
C ARG A 85 -3.61 4.88 5.83
N LYS A 86 -3.00 3.70 5.68
CA LYS A 86 -3.31 2.83 4.54
C LYS A 86 -4.75 2.36 4.58
N GLN A 87 -5.28 2.13 5.76
CA GLN A 87 -6.67 1.74 5.90
C GLN A 87 -7.61 2.86 5.45
N ARG A 88 -7.27 4.10 5.78
CA ARG A 88 -8.06 5.24 5.33
C ARG A 88 -7.99 5.40 3.81
N GLU A 89 -6.79 5.22 3.24
CA GLU A 89 -6.61 5.29 1.79
C GLU A 89 -7.41 4.19 1.09
N TYR A 90 -7.39 3.00 1.65
CA TYR A 90 -8.15 1.88 1.10
C TYR A 90 -9.64 2.17 1.13
N ASN A 91 -10.14 2.68 2.24
CA ASN A 91 -11.56 2.99 2.36
C ASN A 91 -11.98 4.11 1.39
N ALA A 92 -11.13 5.12 1.23
CA ALA A 92 -11.39 6.20 0.28
C ALA A 92 -11.41 5.67 -1.16
N LEU A 93 -10.46 4.82 -1.50
CA LEU A 93 -10.39 4.24 -2.82
C LEU A 93 -11.59 3.33 -3.09
N LYS A 94 -11.98 2.57 -2.09
CA LYS A 94 -13.15 1.68 -2.20
C LYS A 94 -14.40 2.49 -2.49
N GLU A 95 -14.57 3.62 -1.81
CA GLU A 95 -15.72 4.50 -2.03
C GLU A 95 -15.66 5.13 -3.42
N GLU A 96 -14.48 5.54 -3.85
CA GLU A 96 -14.29 6.11 -5.17
C GLU A 96 -14.67 5.12 -6.26
N ILE A 97 -14.23 3.88 -6.11
CA ILE A 97 -14.57 2.82 -7.06
C ILE A 97 -16.08 2.59 -7.08
N ARG A 98 -16.71 2.62 -5.91
CA ARG A 98 -18.15 2.43 -5.83
C ARG A 98 -18.89 3.51 -6.62
N LEU A 99 -18.46 4.75 -6.47
CA LEU A 99 -19.07 5.87 -7.18
C LEU A 99 -18.86 5.77 -8.69
N LEU A 100 -17.66 5.36 -9.10
CA LEU A 100 -17.38 5.20 -10.52
C LEU A 100 -18.23 4.10 -11.15
N ARG A 101 -18.41 3.00 -10.46
CA ARG A 101 -19.28 1.93 -10.94
C ARG A 101 -20.71 2.42 -11.09
N GLN A 102 -21.18 3.15 -10.09
CA GLN A 102 -22.52 3.69 -10.12
C GLN A 102 -22.71 4.64 -11.29
N GLU A 103 -21.72 5.46 -11.53
CA GLU A 103 -21.78 6.38 -12.66
C GLU A 103 -21.79 5.65 -14.01
N LEU A 104 -20.97 4.63 -14.12
CA LEU A 104 -20.90 3.83 -15.34
C LEU A 104 -22.23 3.13 -15.61
N GLU A 105 -22.82 2.54 -14.59
CA GLU A 105 -24.10 1.86 -14.71
C GLU A 105 -25.19 2.84 -15.16
N ARG A 106 -25.18 4.04 -14.59
CA ARG A 106 -26.15 5.05 -14.98
C ARG A 106 -25.99 5.46 -16.42
N GLN A 107 -24.74 5.68 -16.86
CA GLN A 107 -24.48 6.06 -18.24
C GLN A 107 -24.86 4.96 -19.23
N CYS A 108 -24.59 3.73 -18.87
CA CYS A 108 -24.96 2.61 -19.72
C CYS A 108 -26.47 2.50 -19.83
N TRP A 109 -27.15 2.75 -18.73
CA TRP A 109 -28.60 2.70 -18.75
C TRP A 109 -29.21 3.79 -19.58
N GLU A 110 -28.67 5.00 -19.44
CA GLU A 110 -29.18 6.14 -20.20
C GLU A 110 -28.91 6.03 -21.70
N LYS A 111 -27.84 5.39 -22.04
CA LYS A 111 -27.48 5.25 -23.44
C LYS A 111 -28.03 4.01 -24.09
N LYS A 112 -28.81 3.25 -23.37
CA LYS A 112 -29.36 2.07 -23.93
C LYS A 112 -30.30 2.49 -24.98
N PRO A 113 -30.05 2.15 -26.21
CA PRO A 113 -30.93 2.58 -27.27
C PRO A 113 -32.26 1.89 -27.08
N ASN A 114 -33.24 2.54 -27.52
CA ASN A 114 -34.54 1.97 -27.48
C ASN A 114 -34.46 0.79 -28.38
N ASP A 115 -34.40 -0.34 -27.86
CA ASP A 115 -34.36 -1.52 -28.66
C ASP A 115 -35.74 -1.63 -29.32
N PRO A 116 -35.80 -1.49 -30.56
CA PRO A 116 -37.07 -1.52 -31.21
C PRO A 116 -37.79 -2.82 -30.98
N HIS A 117 -37.00 -3.78 -30.63
CA HIS A 117 -37.66 -5.03 -30.44
C HIS A 117 -38.25 -5.13 -29.07
N GLN A 118 -38.08 -4.15 -28.34
CA GLN A 118 -38.60 -4.19 -27.07
C GLN A 118 -39.87 -3.58 -27.16
N THR A 119 -40.35 -3.53 -28.26
CA THR A 119 -41.54 -2.95 -28.38
C THR A 119 -42.37 -3.62 -27.50
N PRO A 120 -42.76 -3.11 -26.83
CA PRO A 120 -43.47 -3.53 -25.88
C PRO A 120 -44.43 -4.35 -26.15
N ASN A 121 -44.30 -4.95 -26.25
CA ASN A 121 -45.05 -5.72 -26.21
C ASN A 121 -46.25 -5.42 -26.45
N LYS A 122 -46.37 -4.77 -26.96
CA LYS A 122 -47.41 -4.53 -27.43
C LYS A 122 -48.20 -5.46 -27.46
N ALA A 123 -47.73 -6.00 -27.43
CA ALA A 123 -48.24 -7.09 -27.39
C ALA A 123 -49.47 -7.13 -26.82
N ASP A 124 -49.46 -6.88 -25.99
CA ASP A 124 -50.50 -6.95 -25.28
C ASP A 124 -51.66 -6.76 -26.00
N ASN A 125 -51.62 -6.12 -26.65
CA ASN A 125 -52.71 -5.81 -27.19
C ASN A 125 -53.33 -6.83 -27.84
N SER A 126 -52.72 -7.48 -28.05
CA SER A 126 -53.22 -8.48 -28.69
C SER A 126 -54.39 -8.89 -28.14
N GLY A 127 -54.40 -8.98 -27.14
CA GLY A 127 -55.44 -9.57 -26.61
C GLY A 127 -56.64 -9.05 -27.19
N ILE A 128 -56.52 -8.07 -27.44
CA ILE A 128 -57.58 -7.54 -27.76
C ILE A 128 -58.31 -8.19 -28.63
N ILE A 129 -57.85 -8.41 -29.34
CA ILE A 129 -58.45 -8.97 -30.20
C ILE A 129 -59.31 -9.81 -30.03
N GLY A 130 -58.96 -10.50 -29.75
CA GLY A 130 -59.65 -11.47 -29.70
C GLY A 130 -60.97 -11.28 -29.45
N ASP A 131 -61.02 -10.86 -28.73
CA ASP A 131 -62.18 -10.81 -28.29
C ASP A 131 -63.18 -10.60 -29.16
N ASP A 132 -63.04 -10.06 -29.75
CA ASP A 132 -63.95 -9.77 -30.46
C ASP A 132 -64.48 -10.67 -31.26
N LEU A 133 -64.09 -11.27 -31.47
CA LEU A 133 -64.51 -12.06 -32.27
C LEU A 133 -65.47 -12.81 -32.01
#